data_a5b0ade809a16755db9668a3a237fde2
#
_entry.id   a5b0ade809a16755db9668a3a237fde2
#
_cell.length_a   1.000
_cell.length_b   1.000
_cell.length_c   1.000
_cell.angle_alpha   90.00
_cell.angle_beta   90.00
_cell.angle_gamma   90.00
#
_symmetry.space_group_name_H-M   'P 1'
#
loop_
_entity.id
_entity.type
_entity.pdbx_description
1 polymer ?
#
loop_
_entity_poly.entity_id
_entity_poly.type
_entity_poly.pdbx_seq_one_letter_code
_entity_poly.pdbx_strand_id
1 'polypeptide(L)'
;MNSFFKHESSYVDADCTIGAGTKIWHFSHIMSGCQIGENCNIGQNVVVSPGVVLGRNCKVQNNVSIYTGVRCADDVFLGPSMVFTNVINPRSAVSRKDEYRETLIGRGASVGANATIVCGHSLGEYCLIGAGSVVTKDVPAFALMVGNPARRVGWVSRHGEKLHFSDDGFATCPATGEQYQLVNNLCTLITKH
;
A
#
# COMPACT_ATOMS: atom_id res chain seq x y z
N MET A 1 -28.79 -4.17 0.44
CA MET A 1 -27.82 -5.18 0.94
C MET A 1 -26.46 -4.82 0.36
N ASN A 2 -25.49 -4.57 1.22
CA ASN A 2 -24.11 -4.34 0.77
C ASN A 2 -23.54 -5.67 0.24
N SER A 3 -23.56 -5.86 -1.09
CA SER A 3 -23.06 -7.09 -1.69
C SER A 3 -21.65 -6.91 -2.18
N PHE A 4 -20.75 -7.79 -1.78
CA PHE A 4 -19.44 -7.98 -2.36
C PHE A 4 -19.40 -9.29 -3.16
N PHE A 5 -18.48 -9.41 -4.10
CA PHE A 5 -18.23 -10.66 -4.84
C PHE A 5 -17.11 -11.44 -4.17
N LYS A 6 -17.33 -12.73 -3.97
CA LYS A 6 -16.31 -13.69 -3.54
C LYS A 6 -16.35 -14.90 -4.48
N HIS A 7 -15.21 -15.20 -5.11
CA HIS A 7 -15.09 -16.43 -5.89
C HIS A 7 -15.23 -17.66 -4.97
N GLU A 8 -15.84 -18.72 -5.46
CA GLU A 8 -16.15 -19.95 -4.70
C GLU A 8 -14.90 -20.60 -4.06
N SER A 9 -13.74 -20.50 -4.72
CA SER A 9 -12.47 -21.05 -4.24
C SER A 9 -11.80 -20.17 -3.16
N SER A 10 -12.39 -19.05 -2.77
CA SER A 10 -11.82 -18.14 -1.76
C SER A 10 -12.49 -18.29 -0.42
N TYR A 11 -11.75 -17.99 0.63
CA TYR A 11 -12.22 -18.06 2.01
C TYR A 11 -12.28 -16.66 2.62
N VAL A 12 -13.35 -16.37 3.33
CA VAL A 12 -13.50 -15.20 4.19
C VAL A 12 -13.95 -15.72 5.54
N ASP A 13 -13.09 -15.56 6.54
CA ASP A 13 -13.36 -16.01 7.90
C ASP A 13 -14.46 -15.18 8.55
N ALA A 14 -14.93 -15.65 9.71
CA ALA A 14 -15.90 -14.92 10.52
C ALA A 14 -15.33 -13.54 10.98
N ASP A 15 -16.25 -12.64 11.37
CA ASP A 15 -15.96 -11.31 11.90
C ASP A 15 -15.22 -10.37 10.93
N CYS A 16 -15.23 -10.67 9.64
CA CYS A 16 -14.76 -9.77 8.61
C CYS A 16 -15.85 -8.79 8.17
N THR A 17 -15.47 -7.53 7.99
CA THR A 17 -16.33 -6.52 7.35
C THR A 17 -15.84 -6.27 5.95
N ILE A 18 -16.67 -6.52 4.94
CA ILE A 18 -16.34 -6.33 3.52
C ILE A 18 -17.31 -5.32 2.93
N GLY A 19 -16.77 -4.22 2.39
CA GLY A 19 -17.56 -3.15 1.78
C GLY A 19 -18.20 -3.55 0.44
N ALA A 20 -19.27 -2.84 0.10
CA ALA A 20 -19.99 -3.04 -1.15
C ALA A 20 -19.12 -2.87 -2.38
N GLY A 21 -19.38 -3.65 -3.44
CA GLY A 21 -18.64 -3.59 -4.70
C GLY A 21 -17.24 -4.19 -4.66
N THR A 22 -16.76 -4.62 -3.48
CA THR A 22 -15.47 -5.31 -3.35
C THR A 22 -15.51 -6.68 -4.01
N LYS A 23 -14.41 -7.06 -4.68
CA LYS A 23 -14.27 -8.34 -5.39
C LYS A 23 -13.07 -9.10 -4.83
N ILE A 24 -13.30 -10.37 -4.46
CA ILE A 24 -12.27 -11.29 -3.96
C ILE A 24 -12.16 -12.45 -4.95
N TRP A 25 -11.01 -12.54 -5.60
CA TRP A 25 -10.77 -13.49 -6.68
C TRP A 25 -10.22 -14.82 -6.15
N HIS A 26 -9.93 -15.74 -7.04
CA HIS A 26 -9.60 -17.16 -6.81
C HIS A 26 -8.52 -17.36 -5.74
N PHE A 27 -8.72 -18.37 -4.91
CA PHE A 27 -7.74 -18.92 -3.95
C PHE A 27 -7.22 -17.91 -2.94
N SER A 28 -7.97 -16.85 -2.67
CA SER A 28 -7.59 -15.84 -1.67
C SER A 28 -8.19 -16.17 -0.31
N HIS A 29 -7.48 -15.82 0.76
CA HIS A 29 -7.95 -16.01 2.12
C HIS A 29 -7.94 -14.69 2.88
N ILE A 30 -9.11 -14.24 3.28
CA ILE A 30 -9.30 -13.10 4.19
C ILE A 30 -9.54 -13.67 5.57
N MET A 31 -8.55 -13.54 6.46
CA MET A 31 -8.59 -14.08 7.80
C MET A 31 -9.41 -13.21 8.74
N SER A 32 -9.75 -13.75 9.91
CA SER A 32 -10.69 -13.18 10.87
C SER A 32 -10.40 -11.73 11.28
N GLY A 33 -11.46 -10.96 11.53
CA GLY A 33 -11.38 -9.59 12.03
C GLY A 33 -10.89 -8.55 11.03
N CYS A 34 -10.75 -8.90 9.74
CA CYS A 34 -10.34 -7.95 8.71
C CYS A 34 -11.45 -6.93 8.39
N GLN A 35 -11.05 -5.71 8.09
CA GLN A 35 -11.92 -4.64 7.63
C GLN A 35 -11.47 -4.21 6.23
N ILE A 36 -12.28 -4.49 5.22
CA ILE A 36 -12.00 -4.14 3.82
C ILE A 36 -13.09 -3.18 3.36
N GLY A 37 -12.67 -2.00 2.90
CA GLY A 37 -13.56 -0.96 2.43
C GLY A 37 -14.30 -1.32 1.14
N GLU A 38 -15.06 -0.37 0.64
CA GLU A 38 -15.86 -0.51 -0.58
C GLU A 38 -14.99 -0.50 -1.84
N ASN A 39 -15.48 -1.13 -2.92
CA ASN A 39 -14.90 -1.11 -4.26
C ASN A 39 -13.44 -1.59 -4.33
N CYS A 40 -12.99 -2.39 -3.36
CA CYS A 40 -11.67 -3.02 -3.41
C CYS A 40 -11.63 -4.15 -4.44
N ASN A 41 -10.45 -4.41 -4.97
CA ASN A 41 -10.20 -5.56 -5.84
C ASN A 41 -9.05 -6.38 -5.25
N ILE A 42 -9.38 -7.54 -4.71
CA ILE A 42 -8.42 -8.48 -4.12
C ILE A 42 -8.14 -9.56 -5.17
N GLY A 43 -6.95 -9.52 -5.72
CA GLY A 43 -6.50 -10.41 -6.78
C GLY A 43 -6.46 -11.88 -6.37
N GLN A 44 -5.96 -12.71 -7.25
CA GLN A 44 -5.85 -14.14 -7.04
C GLN A 44 -4.70 -14.48 -6.08
N ASN A 45 -4.91 -15.52 -5.24
CA ASN A 45 -3.89 -16.06 -4.34
C ASN A 45 -3.33 -15.00 -3.37
N VAL A 46 -4.22 -14.18 -2.82
CA VAL A 46 -3.89 -13.15 -1.83
C VAL A 46 -4.17 -13.67 -0.43
N VAL A 47 -3.25 -13.44 0.49
CA VAL A 47 -3.43 -13.72 1.92
C VAL A 47 -3.56 -12.39 2.67
N VAL A 48 -4.66 -12.23 3.40
CA VAL A 48 -4.90 -11.10 4.30
C VAL A 48 -5.00 -11.63 5.72
N SER A 49 -3.96 -11.38 6.52
CA SER A 49 -3.84 -11.88 7.89
C SER A 49 -4.81 -11.19 8.85
N PRO A 50 -5.08 -11.78 10.04
CA PRO A 50 -6.07 -11.26 10.96
C PRO A 50 -5.90 -9.77 11.31
N GLY A 51 -7.03 -9.06 11.38
CA GLY A 51 -7.09 -7.67 11.83
C GLY A 51 -6.54 -6.62 10.86
N VAL A 52 -6.20 -7.00 9.64
CA VAL A 52 -5.77 -6.06 8.59
C VAL A 52 -6.91 -5.12 8.21
N VAL A 53 -6.56 -3.87 7.95
CA VAL A 53 -7.50 -2.83 7.50
C VAL A 53 -7.10 -2.34 6.11
N LEU A 54 -8.02 -2.41 5.15
CA LEU A 54 -7.91 -1.80 3.83
C LEU A 54 -9.02 -0.76 3.68
N GLY A 55 -8.65 0.46 3.30
CA GLY A 55 -9.59 1.52 2.95
C GLY A 55 -10.39 1.21 1.69
N ARG A 56 -11.08 2.20 1.16
CA ARG A 56 -11.89 2.07 -0.06
C ARG A 56 -11.01 2.04 -1.30
N ASN A 57 -11.52 1.39 -2.36
CA ASN A 57 -10.88 1.35 -3.69
C ASN A 57 -9.43 0.86 -3.70
N CYS A 58 -9.04 0.04 -2.71
CA CYS A 58 -7.72 -0.59 -2.72
C CYS A 58 -7.64 -1.67 -3.80
N LYS A 59 -6.54 -1.70 -4.54
CA LYS A 59 -6.25 -2.71 -5.56
C LYS A 59 -5.07 -3.55 -5.13
N VAL A 60 -5.36 -4.76 -4.69
CA VAL A 60 -4.37 -5.77 -4.32
C VAL A 60 -4.22 -6.71 -5.50
N GLN A 61 -3.03 -6.77 -6.07
CA GLN A 61 -2.74 -7.65 -7.20
C GLN A 61 -2.50 -9.09 -6.75
N ASN A 62 -2.26 -9.99 -7.71
CA ASN A 62 -2.10 -11.42 -7.44
C ASN A 62 -0.86 -11.72 -6.58
N ASN A 63 -0.95 -12.78 -5.78
CA ASN A 63 0.15 -13.31 -4.95
C ASN A 63 0.69 -12.32 -3.90
N VAL A 64 -0.16 -11.44 -3.37
CA VAL A 64 0.22 -10.49 -2.33
C VAL A 64 -0.03 -11.10 -0.95
N SER A 65 0.93 -10.93 -0.03
CA SER A 65 0.77 -11.29 1.38
C SER A 65 0.71 -10.03 2.24
N ILE A 66 -0.44 -9.82 2.90
CA ILE A 66 -0.68 -8.69 3.80
C ILE A 66 -0.76 -9.23 5.23
N TYR A 67 0.27 -8.98 6.02
CA TYR A 67 0.35 -9.51 7.38
C TYR A 67 -0.33 -8.63 8.42
N THR A 68 -0.63 -9.21 9.59
CA THR A 68 -1.17 -8.52 10.76
C THR A 68 -0.36 -7.25 11.07
N GLY A 69 -1.05 -6.16 11.38
CA GLY A 69 -0.47 -4.85 11.65
C GLY A 69 -0.45 -3.90 10.44
N VAL A 70 -0.82 -4.39 9.23
CA VAL A 70 -0.90 -3.53 8.05
C VAL A 70 -2.25 -2.79 8.03
N ARG A 71 -2.18 -1.47 7.79
CA ARG A 71 -3.34 -0.59 7.58
C ARG A 71 -3.12 0.24 6.33
N CYS A 72 -3.96 0.06 5.33
CA CYS A 72 -3.98 0.86 4.10
C CYS A 72 -5.11 1.87 4.16
N ALA A 73 -4.82 3.12 3.83
CA ALA A 73 -5.85 4.14 3.56
C ALA A 73 -6.56 3.86 2.22
N ASP A 74 -7.39 4.80 1.76
CA ASP A 74 -8.10 4.68 0.48
C ASP A 74 -7.14 4.72 -0.72
N ASP A 75 -7.56 4.17 -1.86
CA ASP A 75 -6.92 4.29 -3.17
C ASP A 75 -5.51 3.68 -3.26
N VAL A 76 -5.15 2.76 -2.36
CA VAL A 76 -3.83 2.11 -2.34
C VAL A 76 -3.73 1.04 -3.42
N PHE A 77 -2.60 1.02 -4.13
CA PHE A 77 -2.25 -0.03 -5.09
C PHE A 77 -1.10 -0.89 -4.55
N LEU A 78 -1.34 -2.19 -4.45
CA LEU A 78 -0.35 -3.20 -4.08
C LEU A 78 -0.06 -4.10 -5.28
N GLY A 79 1.14 -3.95 -5.86
CA GLY A 79 1.58 -4.65 -7.07
C GLY A 79 1.73 -6.16 -6.89
N PRO A 80 1.76 -6.92 -7.98
CA PRO A 80 1.79 -8.38 -7.90
C PRO A 80 3.04 -8.89 -7.17
N SER A 81 2.83 -9.88 -6.32
CA SER A 81 3.88 -10.55 -5.53
C SER A 81 4.66 -9.61 -4.59
N MET A 82 4.15 -8.41 -4.31
CA MET A 82 4.71 -7.63 -3.22
C MET A 82 4.38 -8.26 -1.88
N VAL A 83 5.17 -7.97 -0.85
CA VAL A 83 4.99 -8.55 0.48
C VAL A 83 5.30 -7.53 1.58
N PHE A 84 4.51 -7.61 2.65
CA PHE A 84 4.84 -6.98 3.94
C PHE A 84 5.54 -7.99 4.84
N THR A 85 6.36 -7.52 5.78
CA THR A 85 6.77 -8.32 6.94
C THR A 85 5.99 -7.88 8.18
N ASN A 86 6.08 -8.62 9.29
CA ASN A 86 5.42 -8.28 10.54
C ASN A 86 6.35 -8.31 11.76
N VAL A 87 7.49 -9.00 11.65
CA VAL A 87 8.56 -8.98 12.65
C VAL A 87 9.91 -8.70 12.00
N ILE A 88 10.84 -8.12 12.77
CA ILE A 88 12.17 -7.72 12.25
C ILE A 88 13.15 -8.90 12.20
N ASN A 89 13.09 -9.78 13.19
CA ASN A 89 14.08 -10.83 13.43
C ASN A 89 13.44 -12.20 13.69
N PRO A 90 12.74 -12.78 12.70
CA PRO A 90 12.05 -14.06 12.88
C PRO A 90 13.01 -15.20 13.19
N ARG A 91 12.57 -16.09 14.07
CA ARG A 91 13.25 -17.35 14.38
C ARG A 91 12.19 -18.42 14.61
N SER A 92 12.35 -19.60 14.00
CA SER A 92 11.38 -20.68 14.10
C SER A 92 11.18 -21.16 15.54
N ALA A 93 12.26 -21.23 16.31
CA ALA A 93 12.23 -21.72 17.71
C ALA A 93 11.80 -20.63 18.73
N VAL A 94 11.55 -19.39 18.30
CA VAL A 94 11.21 -18.28 19.19
C VAL A 94 9.89 -17.64 18.74
N SER A 95 8.87 -17.72 19.59
CA SER A 95 7.60 -17.02 19.35
C SER A 95 7.80 -15.52 19.48
N ARG A 96 7.39 -14.76 18.44
CA ARG A 96 7.43 -13.29 18.41
C ARG A 96 6.07 -12.70 18.05
N LYS A 97 5.00 -13.40 18.39
CA LYS A 97 3.63 -12.96 18.08
C LYS A 97 3.27 -11.63 18.75
N ASP A 98 3.90 -11.32 19.86
CA ASP A 98 3.69 -10.07 20.62
C ASP A 98 4.60 -8.93 20.13
N GLU A 99 5.47 -9.19 19.15
CA GLU A 99 6.43 -8.22 18.59
C GLU A 99 6.03 -7.72 17.19
N TYR A 100 4.79 -7.98 16.75
CA TYR A 100 4.31 -7.50 15.45
C TYR A 100 4.31 -5.98 15.40
N ARG A 101 4.83 -5.43 14.30
CA ARG A 101 4.92 -3.98 14.10
C ARG A 101 3.92 -3.53 13.05
N GLU A 102 3.28 -2.40 13.33
CA GLU A 102 2.36 -1.78 12.36
C GLU A 102 3.10 -1.25 11.14
N THR A 103 2.38 -1.23 10.03
CA THR A 103 2.79 -0.61 8.77
C THR A 103 1.61 0.19 8.23
N LEU A 104 1.76 1.50 8.17
CA LEU A 104 0.71 2.42 7.73
C LEU A 104 0.98 2.83 6.29
N ILE A 105 -0.02 2.64 5.42
CA ILE A 105 0.06 2.99 4.01
C ILE A 105 -0.89 4.15 3.74
N GLY A 106 -0.32 5.29 3.38
CA GLY A 106 -1.06 6.52 3.09
C GLY A 106 -1.94 6.41 1.84
N ARG A 107 -2.92 7.31 1.75
CA ARG A 107 -3.87 7.36 0.63
C ARG A 107 -3.13 7.43 -0.71
N GLY A 108 -3.61 6.67 -1.70
CA GLY A 108 -3.09 6.71 -3.07
C GLY A 108 -1.66 6.19 -3.22
N ALA A 109 -1.03 5.67 -2.17
CA ALA A 109 0.30 5.08 -2.27
C ALA A 109 0.28 3.86 -3.20
N SER A 110 1.34 3.72 -4.00
CA SER A 110 1.50 2.62 -4.95
C SER A 110 2.77 1.85 -4.66
N VAL A 111 2.65 0.54 -4.54
CA VAL A 111 3.77 -0.38 -4.30
C VAL A 111 3.96 -1.26 -5.53
N GLY A 112 5.13 -1.20 -6.14
CA GLY A 112 5.48 -1.95 -7.34
C GLY A 112 5.59 -3.46 -7.11
N ALA A 113 5.57 -4.21 -8.20
CA ALA A 113 5.69 -5.67 -8.19
C ALA A 113 6.95 -6.16 -7.47
N ASN A 114 6.85 -7.27 -6.74
CA ASN A 114 7.95 -7.88 -5.99
C ASN A 114 8.65 -6.95 -4.96
N ALA A 115 8.05 -5.83 -4.60
CA ALA A 115 8.60 -4.98 -3.55
C ALA A 115 8.38 -5.61 -2.16
N THR A 116 9.28 -5.33 -1.24
CA THR A 116 9.18 -5.75 0.17
C THR A 116 9.08 -4.52 1.06
N ILE A 117 8.06 -4.48 1.92
CA ILE A 117 7.90 -3.44 2.93
C ILE A 117 8.24 -4.04 4.30
N VAL A 118 9.34 -3.60 4.88
CA VAL A 118 9.73 -4.03 6.23
C VAL A 118 8.82 -3.36 7.25
N CYS A 119 8.33 -4.15 8.21
CA CYS A 119 7.37 -3.69 9.22
C CYS A 119 7.92 -2.58 10.13
N GLY A 120 7.03 -1.81 10.72
CA GLY A 120 7.36 -0.68 11.59
C GLY A 120 7.70 0.61 10.85
N HIS A 121 7.41 0.65 9.55
CA HIS A 121 7.61 1.83 8.70
C HIS A 121 6.32 2.24 8.01
N SER A 122 6.15 3.55 7.81
CA SER A 122 4.99 4.12 7.14
C SER A 122 5.33 4.60 5.73
N LEU A 123 4.38 4.45 4.82
CA LEU A 123 4.42 4.99 3.47
C LEU A 123 3.50 6.20 3.41
N GLY A 124 4.04 7.37 3.06
CA GLY A 124 3.27 8.60 2.91
C GLY A 124 2.30 8.56 1.73
N GLU A 125 1.37 9.49 1.73
CA GLU A 125 0.35 9.61 0.68
C GLU A 125 0.97 9.72 -0.71
N TYR A 126 0.36 9.05 -1.68
CA TYR A 126 0.74 9.11 -3.10
C TYR A 126 2.22 8.81 -3.38
N CYS A 127 2.95 8.19 -2.44
CA CYS A 127 4.30 7.73 -2.75
C CYS A 127 4.27 6.58 -3.77
N LEU A 128 5.33 6.43 -4.52
CA LEU A 128 5.51 5.35 -5.49
C LEU A 128 6.76 4.55 -5.14
N ILE A 129 6.57 3.29 -4.80
CA ILE A 129 7.65 2.32 -4.57
C ILE A 129 7.87 1.55 -5.88
N GLY A 130 9.06 1.65 -6.45
CA GLY A 130 9.43 0.93 -7.67
C GLY A 130 9.45 -0.58 -7.47
N ALA A 131 9.25 -1.32 -8.55
CA ALA A 131 9.28 -2.78 -8.53
C ALA A 131 10.60 -3.33 -7.96
N GLY A 132 10.54 -4.43 -7.19
CA GLY A 132 11.69 -5.08 -6.58
C GLY A 132 12.39 -4.29 -5.47
N SER A 133 11.83 -3.17 -5.03
CA SER A 133 12.42 -2.36 -3.97
C SER A 133 12.21 -2.94 -2.58
N VAL A 134 13.17 -2.70 -1.67
CA VAL A 134 13.05 -3.10 -0.26
C VAL A 134 13.02 -1.85 0.63
N VAL A 135 11.84 -1.53 1.14
CA VAL A 135 11.63 -0.37 2.01
C VAL A 135 11.99 -0.72 3.44
N THR A 136 12.97 0.00 4.00
CA THR A 136 13.53 -0.22 5.35
C THR A 136 13.46 1.03 6.23
N LYS A 137 12.74 2.07 5.81
CA LYS A 137 12.53 3.35 6.52
C LYS A 137 11.22 3.97 6.08
N ASP A 138 10.73 4.92 6.86
CA ASP A 138 9.56 5.71 6.48
C ASP A 138 9.77 6.41 5.13
N VAL A 139 8.69 6.47 4.37
CA VAL A 139 8.67 7.07 3.04
C VAL A 139 7.83 8.35 3.07
N PRO A 140 8.38 9.50 2.66
CA PRO A 140 7.61 10.74 2.57
C PRO A 140 6.46 10.66 1.54
N ALA A 141 5.44 11.49 1.73
CA ALA A 141 4.38 11.67 0.73
C ALA A 141 4.98 12.08 -0.62
N PHE A 142 4.41 11.58 -1.72
CA PHE A 142 4.83 11.83 -3.10
C PHE A 142 6.25 11.38 -3.47
N ALA A 143 6.98 10.71 -2.57
CA ALA A 143 8.33 10.24 -2.87
C ALA A 143 8.32 9.08 -3.87
N LEU A 144 9.24 9.13 -4.84
CA LEU A 144 9.61 8.01 -5.71
C LEU A 144 10.79 7.27 -5.10
N MET A 145 10.55 6.02 -4.70
CA MET A 145 11.55 5.17 -4.04
C MET A 145 11.92 3.98 -4.91
N VAL A 146 13.20 3.67 -5.05
CA VAL A 146 13.68 2.50 -5.79
C VAL A 146 14.89 1.86 -5.11
N GLY A 147 15.10 0.57 -5.37
CA GLY A 147 16.31 -0.17 -4.99
C GLY A 147 16.21 -0.99 -3.72
N ASN A 148 17.31 -1.67 -3.39
CA ASN A 148 17.49 -2.47 -2.18
C ASN A 148 18.81 -2.10 -1.48
N PRO A 149 18.76 -1.43 -0.31
CA PRO A 149 17.59 -0.83 0.31
C PRO A 149 17.06 0.35 -0.52
N ALA A 150 15.75 0.59 -0.46
CA ALA A 150 15.10 1.65 -1.23
C ALA A 150 15.63 3.04 -0.88
N ARG A 151 15.86 3.85 -1.93
CA ARG A 151 16.31 5.25 -1.81
C ARG A 151 15.39 6.15 -2.63
N ARG A 152 15.17 7.35 -2.16
CA ARG A 152 14.39 8.33 -2.91
C ARG A 152 15.20 8.83 -4.11
N VAL A 153 14.62 8.69 -5.29
CA VAL A 153 15.21 9.12 -6.57
C VAL A 153 14.45 10.29 -7.19
N GLY A 154 13.36 10.73 -6.56
CA GLY A 154 12.57 11.85 -7.05
C GLY A 154 11.22 11.94 -6.33
N TRP A 155 10.30 12.60 -7.00
CA TRP A 155 8.94 12.83 -6.55
C TRP A 155 7.95 12.55 -7.67
N VAL A 156 6.73 12.18 -7.30
CA VAL A 156 5.63 11.90 -8.25
C VAL A 156 4.38 12.70 -7.87
N SER A 157 3.56 13.00 -8.84
CA SER A 157 2.26 13.60 -8.63
C SER A 157 1.22 12.58 -8.13
N ARG A 158 0.02 13.03 -7.76
CA ARG A 158 -1.12 12.14 -7.48
C ARG A 158 -1.50 11.26 -8.69
N HIS A 159 -1.18 11.71 -9.89
CA HIS A 159 -1.40 10.95 -11.12
C HIS A 159 -0.33 9.89 -11.38
N GLY A 160 0.79 9.93 -10.62
CA GLY A 160 1.92 9.01 -10.81
C GLY A 160 3.01 9.53 -11.75
N GLU A 161 2.85 10.74 -12.29
CA GLU A 161 3.86 11.37 -13.16
C GLU A 161 5.04 11.90 -12.35
N LYS A 162 6.25 11.76 -12.89
CA LYS A 162 7.45 12.30 -12.26
C LYS A 162 7.40 13.82 -12.23
N LEU A 163 7.66 14.40 -11.06
CA LEU A 163 7.73 15.84 -10.87
C LEU A 163 9.17 16.35 -11.06
N HIS A 164 9.29 17.42 -11.85
CA HIS A 164 10.54 18.14 -12.07
C HIS A 164 10.41 19.53 -11.43
N PHE A 165 11.10 19.72 -10.31
CA PHE A 165 11.06 20.97 -9.57
C PHE A 165 12.03 21.98 -10.17
N SER A 166 11.57 23.22 -10.32
CA SER A 166 12.38 24.39 -10.64
C SER A 166 13.24 24.82 -9.42
N ASP A 167 14.16 25.74 -9.62
CA ASP A 167 15.06 26.22 -8.56
C ASP A 167 14.32 26.90 -7.40
N ASP A 168 13.14 27.45 -7.65
CA ASP A 168 12.23 28.03 -6.65
C ASP A 168 11.36 26.99 -5.93
N GLY A 169 11.55 25.70 -6.23
CA GLY A 169 10.88 24.58 -5.56
C GLY A 169 9.45 24.29 -6.03
N PHE A 170 9.05 24.73 -7.22
CA PHE A 170 7.73 24.43 -7.78
C PHE A 170 7.81 23.39 -8.90
N ALA A 171 6.76 22.57 -9.01
CA ALA A 171 6.56 21.63 -10.11
C ALA A 171 5.10 21.57 -10.52
N THR A 172 4.85 21.32 -11.79
CA THR A 172 3.50 21.11 -12.33
C THR A 172 3.41 19.70 -12.89
N CYS A 173 2.34 18.97 -12.55
CA CYS A 173 2.06 17.66 -13.11
C CYS A 173 1.74 17.82 -14.60
N PRO A 174 2.46 17.15 -15.51
CA PRO A 174 2.25 17.32 -16.95
C PRO A 174 0.90 16.76 -17.43
N ALA A 175 0.33 15.81 -16.67
CA ALA A 175 -0.95 15.18 -17.04
C ALA A 175 -2.18 15.93 -16.51
N THR A 176 -2.08 16.59 -15.35
CA THR A 176 -3.25 17.15 -14.66
C THR A 176 -3.19 18.66 -14.45
N GLY A 177 -2.03 19.30 -14.62
CA GLY A 177 -1.82 20.70 -14.29
C GLY A 177 -1.75 21.01 -12.79
N GLU A 178 -1.88 20.02 -11.93
CA GLU A 178 -1.75 20.19 -10.48
C GLU A 178 -0.36 20.72 -10.12
N GLN A 179 -0.33 21.66 -9.18
CA GLN A 179 0.91 22.29 -8.75
C GLN A 179 1.38 21.74 -7.40
N TYR A 180 2.68 21.54 -7.31
CA TYR A 180 3.35 20.98 -6.14
C TYR A 180 4.47 21.92 -5.69
N GLN A 181 4.74 21.92 -4.39
CA GLN A 181 5.86 22.63 -3.79
C GLN A 181 6.75 21.69 -2.99
N LEU A 182 8.04 21.87 -3.13
CA LEU A 182 9.07 21.14 -2.41
C LEU A 182 9.78 22.11 -1.44
N VAL A 183 9.55 21.93 -0.13
CA VAL A 183 10.18 22.71 0.93
C VAL A 183 10.80 21.75 1.94
N ASN A 184 12.04 21.94 2.30
CA ASN A 184 12.75 21.12 3.29
C ASN A 184 12.63 19.59 3.02
N ASN A 185 12.76 19.19 1.77
CA ASN A 185 12.57 17.79 1.34
C ASN A 185 11.18 17.20 1.61
N LEU A 186 10.15 18.03 1.71
CA LEU A 186 8.76 17.62 1.78
C LEU A 186 8.02 18.17 0.56
N CYS A 187 7.42 17.26 -0.20
CA CYS A 187 6.58 17.61 -1.35
C CYS A 187 5.12 17.73 -0.90
N THR A 188 4.47 18.82 -1.29
CA THR A 188 3.07 19.09 -0.98
C THR A 188 2.31 19.52 -2.23
N LEU A 189 1.05 19.11 -2.35
CA LEU A 189 0.13 19.61 -3.36
C LEU A 189 -0.42 20.97 -2.91
N ILE A 190 -0.25 22.01 -3.73
CA ILE A 190 -0.69 23.37 -3.40
C ILE A 190 -1.94 23.80 -4.17
N THR A 191 -2.20 23.23 -5.33
CA THR A 191 -3.39 23.54 -6.13
C THR A 191 -4.08 22.26 -6.57
N LYS A 192 -5.39 22.17 -6.29
CA LYS A 192 -6.26 21.12 -6.82
C LYS A 192 -7.04 21.72 -8.00
N HIS A 193 -6.90 21.19 -9.17
CA HIS A 193 -7.78 21.45 -10.31
C HIS A 193 -8.86 20.38 -10.42
#